data_8df64099ac6104b97f92359e05cc5b67
#
_entry.id   8df64099ac6104b97f92359e05cc5b67
#
_cell.length_a   1.000
_cell.length_b   1.000
_cell.length_c   1.000
_cell.angle_alpha   90.00
_cell.angle_beta   90.00
_cell.angle_gamma   90.00
#
_symmetry.space_group_name_H-M   'P 1'
#
loop_
_entity.id
_entity.type
_entity.pdbx_description
1 polymer ?
#
loop_
_entity_poly.entity_id
_entity_poly.type
_entity_poly.pdbx_seq_one_letter_code
_entity_poly.pdbx_strand_id
1 'polypeptide(L)'
;MGISASGDGGGRGRRPRAWAVPVGLAAMFLVALVALSALAVPLAGGRLGALVELHLRRVWAIYAALGVAVLGVGLPGLPDGLRSLLLVAAYPVGAVFLLANRRVPGMALVALGAALNLLAITANGGVMPASADALAAAGLPAAEPGFESSAGLADPRLAFLGDVFAIPASWPLSNVFSVGDVCIGAGLAWGLHRVCGSRLVPRWTGNAGAAPPSQL
;
A
#
# COMPACT_ATOMS: atom_id res chain seq x y z
N MET A 1 -57.79 -38.61 -13.06
CA MET A 1 -56.67 -39.14 -12.30
C MET A 1 -55.39 -38.80 -13.09
N GLY A 2 -54.77 -37.70 -12.84
CA GLY A 2 -53.55 -37.26 -13.50
C GLY A 2 -52.70 -36.53 -12.50
N ILE A 3 -51.59 -37.13 -12.14
CA ILE A 3 -50.59 -36.62 -11.21
C ILE A 3 -49.56 -35.89 -12.06
N SER A 4 -49.53 -34.53 -11.92
CA SER A 4 -48.51 -33.68 -12.53
C SER A 4 -47.36 -33.61 -11.57
N ALA A 5 -46.22 -34.17 -11.93
CA ALA A 5 -44.94 -34.01 -11.26
C ALA A 5 -44.27 -32.76 -11.80
N SER A 6 -44.27 -31.67 -11.01
CA SER A 6 -43.47 -30.48 -11.27
C SER A 6 -42.04 -30.78 -10.87
N GLY A 7 -41.18 -30.90 -11.86
CA GLY A 7 -39.72 -30.94 -11.69
C GLY A 7 -39.20 -29.59 -11.23
N ASP A 8 -38.75 -29.54 -10.01
CA ASP A 8 -38.00 -28.41 -9.46
C ASP A 8 -36.56 -28.42 -9.99
N GLY A 9 -36.39 -27.69 -11.10
CA GLY A 9 -35.09 -27.40 -11.70
C GLY A 9 -34.31 -26.41 -10.87
N GLY A 10 -33.64 -26.88 -9.80
CA GLY A 10 -32.72 -26.10 -8.99
C GLY A 10 -31.59 -25.52 -9.83
N GLY A 11 -31.83 -24.39 -10.46
CA GLY A 11 -30.80 -23.55 -11.04
C GLY A 11 -29.81 -23.11 -9.95
N ARG A 12 -28.69 -23.82 -9.88
CA ARG A 12 -27.54 -23.35 -9.12
C ARG A 12 -27.07 -22.07 -9.78
N GLY A 13 -27.63 -20.93 -9.31
CA GLY A 13 -27.14 -19.62 -9.67
C GLY A 13 -25.65 -19.59 -9.37
N ARG A 14 -24.86 -19.49 -10.40
CA ARG A 14 -23.45 -19.14 -10.29
C ARG A 14 -23.43 -17.78 -9.60
N ARG A 15 -23.09 -17.76 -8.30
CA ARG A 15 -22.81 -16.52 -7.61
C ARG A 15 -21.76 -15.78 -8.44
N PRO A 16 -21.99 -14.52 -8.83
CA PRO A 16 -20.94 -13.75 -9.48
C PRO A 16 -19.73 -13.80 -8.55
N ARG A 17 -18.57 -14.17 -9.10
CA ARG A 17 -17.31 -14.04 -8.38
C ARG A 17 -17.20 -12.57 -8.01
N ALA A 18 -17.34 -12.26 -6.73
CA ALA A 18 -16.98 -10.96 -6.21
C ALA A 18 -15.53 -10.71 -6.63
N TRP A 19 -15.32 -9.70 -7.45
CA TRP A 19 -14.00 -9.24 -7.84
C TRP A 19 -13.41 -8.65 -6.58
N ALA A 20 -12.59 -9.41 -5.86
CA ALA A 20 -11.74 -8.84 -4.83
C ALA A 20 -11.05 -7.64 -5.46
N VAL A 21 -11.16 -6.46 -4.83
CA VAL A 21 -10.34 -5.31 -5.24
C VAL A 21 -8.90 -5.79 -5.14
N PRO A 22 -8.20 -5.98 -6.25
CA PRO A 22 -6.89 -6.59 -6.17
C PRO A 22 -6.00 -5.66 -5.34
N VAL A 23 -5.34 -6.20 -4.30
CA VAL A 23 -4.29 -5.50 -3.51
C VAL A 23 -3.29 -4.76 -4.41
N GLY A 24 -3.23 -5.15 -5.68
CA GLY A 24 -2.52 -4.44 -6.73
C GLY A 24 -2.95 -2.99 -6.97
N LEU A 25 -4.19 -2.57 -6.68
CA LEU A 25 -4.62 -1.22 -7.05
C LEU A 25 -4.01 -0.13 -6.14
N ALA A 26 -4.02 -0.31 -4.80
CA ALA A 26 -3.35 0.64 -3.91
C ALA A 26 -1.84 0.69 -4.18
N ALA A 27 -1.21 -0.48 -4.44
CA ALA A 27 0.17 -0.55 -4.86
C ALA A 27 0.41 0.16 -6.21
N MET A 28 -0.53 0.08 -7.16
CA MET A 28 -0.41 0.73 -8.47
C MET A 28 -0.35 2.26 -8.36
N PHE A 29 -1.13 2.86 -7.45
CA PHE A 29 -1.03 4.31 -7.20
C PHE A 29 0.37 4.71 -6.71
N LEU A 30 0.90 4.01 -5.71
CA LEU A 30 2.25 4.26 -5.19
C LEU A 30 3.33 4.03 -6.26
N VAL A 31 3.21 2.96 -7.04
CA VAL A 31 4.13 2.68 -8.16
C VAL A 31 4.07 3.79 -9.20
N ALA A 32 2.88 4.25 -9.60
CA ALA A 32 2.72 5.34 -10.55
C ALA A 32 3.32 6.65 -10.02
N LEU A 33 3.08 6.97 -8.74
CA LEU A 33 3.66 8.16 -8.10
C LEU A 33 5.18 8.12 -8.05
N VAL A 34 5.76 6.96 -7.69
CA VAL A 34 7.23 6.77 -7.68
C VAL A 34 7.80 6.84 -9.10
N ALA A 35 7.14 6.24 -10.08
CA ALA A 35 7.55 6.30 -11.48
C ALA A 35 7.51 7.74 -12.04
N LEU A 36 6.44 8.48 -11.78
CA LEU A 36 6.33 9.90 -12.15
C LEU A 36 7.41 10.74 -11.46
N SER A 37 7.66 10.50 -10.17
CA SER A 37 8.75 11.15 -9.45
C SER A 37 10.11 10.83 -10.05
N ALA A 38 10.36 9.57 -10.44
CA ALA A 38 11.61 9.16 -11.08
C ALA A 38 11.81 9.83 -12.45
N LEU A 39 10.74 9.99 -13.24
CA LEU A 39 10.77 10.73 -14.51
C LEU A 39 11.02 12.24 -14.28
N ALA A 40 10.48 12.79 -13.20
CA ALA A 40 10.68 14.21 -12.87
C ALA A 40 12.10 14.52 -12.38
N VAL A 41 12.83 13.56 -11.81
CA VAL A 41 14.21 13.75 -11.31
C VAL A 41 15.15 14.31 -12.37
N PRO A 42 15.33 13.71 -13.56
CA PRO A 42 16.23 14.27 -14.58
C PRO A 42 15.74 15.60 -15.13
N LEU A 43 14.42 15.79 -15.28
CA LEU A 43 13.83 17.06 -15.71
C LEU A 43 14.14 18.19 -14.71
N ALA A 44 14.27 17.87 -13.44
CA ALA A 44 14.66 18.79 -12.36
C ALA A 44 16.18 18.86 -12.12
N GLY A 45 16.98 18.34 -13.04
CA GLY A 45 18.45 18.38 -12.96
C GLY A 45 19.09 17.42 -11.97
N GLY A 46 18.33 16.41 -11.48
CA GLY A 46 18.83 15.34 -10.64
C GLY A 46 19.43 14.18 -11.45
N ARG A 47 20.12 13.25 -10.78
CA ARG A 47 20.76 12.08 -11.40
C ARG A 47 20.26 10.80 -10.75
N LEU A 48 19.52 9.97 -11.48
CA LEU A 48 19.02 8.67 -11.00
C LEU A 48 20.16 7.71 -10.63
N GLY A 49 21.33 7.85 -11.24
CA GLY A 49 22.51 7.05 -10.89
C GLY A 49 22.93 7.15 -9.41
N ALA A 50 22.56 8.23 -8.72
CA ALA A 50 22.81 8.35 -7.27
C ALA A 50 22.08 7.30 -6.42
N LEU A 51 21.04 6.66 -6.96
CA LEU A 51 20.34 5.55 -6.28
C LEU A 51 21.21 4.29 -6.18
N VAL A 52 22.13 4.07 -7.13
CA VAL A 52 23.05 2.93 -7.12
C VAL A 52 24.06 3.06 -5.97
N GLU A 53 24.39 4.30 -5.60
CA GLU A 53 25.29 4.60 -4.49
C GLU A 53 24.61 4.52 -3.12
N LEU A 54 23.27 4.38 -3.10
CA LEU A 54 22.48 4.33 -1.88
C LEU A 54 22.58 2.95 -1.21
N HIS A 55 23.34 2.87 -0.14
CA HIS A 55 23.48 1.63 0.63
C HIS A 55 22.32 1.47 1.63
N LEU A 56 21.30 0.72 1.23
CA LEU A 56 20.19 0.37 2.08
C LEU A 56 20.53 -0.84 2.97
N ARG A 57 20.18 -0.74 4.24
CA ARG A 57 20.43 -1.78 5.24
C ARG A 57 19.20 -2.67 5.39
N ARG A 58 19.42 -3.98 5.66
CA ARG A 58 18.34 -4.95 5.95
C ARG A 58 17.25 -5.01 4.87
N VAL A 59 17.65 -4.94 3.61
CA VAL A 59 16.73 -4.98 2.45
C VAL A 59 15.88 -6.24 2.45
N TRP A 60 16.38 -7.36 3.00
CA TRP A 60 15.61 -8.59 3.16
C TRP A 60 14.29 -8.39 3.92
N ALA A 61 14.24 -7.43 4.88
CA ALA A 61 13.04 -7.22 5.69
C ALA A 61 11.87 -6.65 4.87
N ILE A 62 12.14 -5.80 3.84
CA ILE A 62 11.06 -5.33 2.96
C ILE A 62 10.56 -6.45 2.06
N TYR A 63 11.45 -7.31 1.53
CA TYR A 63 11.03 -8.48 0.76
C TYR A 63 10.25 -9.48 1.60
N ALA A 64 10.68 -9.71 2.86
CA ALA A 64 9.96 -10.58 3.78
C ALA A 64 8.58 -10.01 4.13
N ALA A 65 8.48 -8.71 4.42
CA ALA A 65 7.19 -8.05 4.67
C ALA A 65 6.25 -8.17 3.46
N LEU A 66 6.77 -7.92 2.26
CA LEU A 66 5.99 -8.07 1.02
C LEU A 66 5.56 -9.52 0.80
N GLY A 67 6.45 -10.48 1.02
CA GLY A 67 6.12 -11.92 0.93
C GLY A 67 5.01 -12.32 1.89
N VAL A 68 5.08 -11.88 3.15
CA VAL A 68 4.02 -12.13 4.16
C VAL A 68 2.70 -11.49 3.74
N ALA A 69 2.72 -10.26 3.24
CA ALA A 69 1.51 -9.58 2.76
C ALA A 69 0.90 -10.30 1.54
N VAL A 70 1.73 -10.70 0.57
CA VAL A 70 1.30 -11.45 -0.63
C VAL A 70 0.69 -12.81 -0.24
N LEU A 71 1.27 -13.53 0.71
CA LEU A 71 0.70 -14.77 1.23
C LEU A 71 -0.65 -14.52 1.88
N GLY A 72 -0.79 -13.45 2.67
CA GLY A 72 -2.06 -13.09 3.31
C GLY A 72 -3.17 -12.81 2.32
N VAL A 73 -2.86 -12.25 1.14
CA VAL A 73 -3.87 -11.91 0.13
C VAL A 73 -4.05 -13.00 -0.91
N GLY A 74 -2.94 -13.61 -1.37
CA GLY A 74 -2.91 -14.45 -2.56
C GLY A 74 -3.29 -15.91 -2.32
N LEU A 75 -3.27 -16.41 -1.07
CA LEU A 75 -3.61 -17.80 -0.81
C LEU A 75 -5.13 -18.00 -0.73
N PRO A 76 -5.73 -18.79 -1.64
CA PRO A 76 -7.15 -19.11 -1.58
C PRO A 76 -7.43 -20.04 -0.36
N GLY A 77 -8.60 -19.84 0.26
CA GLY A 77 -9.04 -20.70 1.36
C GLY A 77 -8.42 -20.41 2.74
N LEU A 78 -7.61 -19.36 2.88
CA LEU A 78 -7.15 -18.92 4.19
C LEU A 78 -8.33 -18.42 5.04
N PRO A 79 -8.44 -18.82 6.32
CA PRO A 79 -9.37 -18.21 7.26
C PRO A 79 -9.12 -16.69 7.39
N ASP A 80 -10.19 -15.88 7.49
CA ASP A 80 -10.08 -14.43 7.54
C ASP A 80 -9.17 -13.93 8.69
N GLY A 81 -9.27 -14.55 9.88
CA GLY A 81 -8.40 -14.21 11.00
C GLY A 81 -6.91 -14.43 10.73
N LEU A 82 -6.56 -15.52 10.03
CA LEU A 82 -5.16 -15.78 9.65
C LEU A 82 -4.68 -14.79 8.57
N ARG A 83 -5.54 -14.46 7.64
CA ARG A 83 -5.29 -13.47 6.59
C ARG A 83 -5.00 -12.08 7.20
N SER A 84 -5.87 -11.62 8.10
CA SER A 84 -5.69 -10.38 8.85
C SER A 84 -4.39 -10.40 9.66
N LEU A 85 -4.09 -11.52 10.33
CA LEU A 85 -2.85 -11.66 11.09
C LEU A 85 -1.61 -11.53 10.21
N LEU A 86 -1.59 -12.15 9.03
CA LEU A 86 -0.46 -12.05 8.09
C LEU A 86 -0.28 -10.62 7.60
N LEU A 87 -1.37 -9.94 7.24
CA LEU A 87 -1.31 -8.54 6.80
C LEU A 87 -0.77 -7.62 7.90
N VAL A 88 -1.27 -7.77 9.14
CA VAL A 88 -0.79 -6.99 10.29
C VAL A 88 0.68 -7.33 10.61
N ALA A 89 1.07 -8.59 10.54
CA ALA A 89 2.44 -9.04 10.80
C ALA A 89 3.47 -8.53 9.77
N ALA A 90 3.05 -8.19 8.56
CA ALA A 90 3.93 -7.59 7.55
C ALA A 90 4.49 -6.23 8.01
N TYR A 91 3.72 -5.45 8.78
CA TYR A 91 4.14 -4.12 9.24
C TYR A 91 5.36 -4.13 10.18
N PRO A 92 5.41 -4.90 11.29
CA PRO A 92 6.59 -4.96 12.14
C PRO A 92 7.81 -5.51 11.41
N VAL A 93 7.63 -6.44 10.47
CA VAL A 93 8.73 -6.92 9.62
C VAL A 93 9.26 -5.78 8.73
N GLY A 94 8.37 -5.03 8.07
CA GLY A 94 8.75 -3.86 7.27
C GLY A 94 9.37 -2.74 8.12
N ALA A 95 8.93 -2.57 9.37
CA ALA A 95 9.49 -1.58 10.28
C ALA A 95 10.97 -1.82 10.58
N VAL A 96 11.47 -3.06 10.54
CA VAL A 96 12.91 -3.39 10.67
C VAL A 96 13.72 -2.69 9.57
N PHE A 97 13.21 -2.68 8.32
CA PHE A 97 13.83 -1.96 7.21
C PHE A 97 13.78 -0.45 7.43
N LEU A 98 12.62 0.10 7.79
CA LEU A 98 12.44 1.54 7.98
C LEU A 98 13.33 2.08 9.11
N LEU A 99 13.40 1.38 10.23
CA LEU A 99 14.26 1.74 11.37
C LEU A 99 15.75 1.66 11.02
N ALA A 100 16.16 0.63 10.27
CA ALA A 100 17.53 0.49 9.81
C ALA A 100 17.96 1.63 8.86
N ASN A 101 17.01 2.21 8.11
CA ASN A 101 17.23 3.25 7.11
C ASN A 101 16.65 4.62 7.51
N ARG A 102 16.32 4.84 8.79
CA ARG A 102 15.64 6.06 9.27
C ARG A 102 16.36 7.38 8.95
N ARG A 103 17.68 7.32 8.67
CA ARG A 103 18.49 8.48 8.27
C ARG A 103 18.41 8.79 6.76
N VAL A 104 17.87 7.88 5.96
CA VAL A 104 17.64 8.11 4.54
C VAL A 104 16.47 9.09 4.39
N PRO A 105 16.61 10.13 3.57
CA PRO A 105 15.55 11.10 3.36
C PRO A 105 14.22 10.44 2.99
N GLY A 106 13.12 10.91 3.55
CA GLY A 106 11.78 10.39 3.31
C GLY A 106 11.38 9.20 4.16
N MET A 107 12.31 8.41 4.71
CA MET A 107 11.99 7.19 5.48
C MET A 107 11.15 7.47 6.73
N ALA A 108 11.33 8.62 7.38
CA ALA A 108 10.51 8.99 8.53
C ALA A 108 9.04 9.21 8.13
N LEU A 109 8.80 9.82 6.97
CA LEU A 109 7.45 10.05 6.46
C LEU A 109 6.81 8.74 5.98
N VAL A 110 7.59 7.85 5.35
CA VAL A 110 7.15 6.49 5.00
C VAL A 110 6.77 5.70 6.26
N ALA A 111 7.59 5.79 7.33
CA ALA A 111 7.31 5.12 8.59
C ALA A 111 6.05 5.67 9.26
N LEU A 112 5.83 6.99 9.21
CA LEU A 112 4.61 7.62 9.69
C LEU A 112 3.39 7.10 8.94
N GLY A 113 3.43 7.09 7.62
CA GLY A 113 2.32 6.59 6.80
C GLY A 113 2.01 5.11 7.06
N ALA A 114 3.05 4.26 7.16
CA ALA A 114 2.88 2.86 7.52
C ALA A 114 2.28 2.69 8.93
N ALA A 115 2.67 3.52 9.89
CA ALA A 115 2.10 3.49 11.24
C ALA A 115 0.62 3.92 11.26
N LEU A 116 0.24 4.95 10.48
CA LEU A 116 -1.15 5.39 10.34
C LEU A 116 -2.02 4.29 9.72
N ASN A 117 -1.54 3.63 8.65
CA ASN A 117 -2.25 2.50 8.04
C ASN A 117 -2.37 1.32 9.01
N LEU A 118 -1.29 0.95 9.70
CA LEU A 118 -1.34 -0.10 10.72
C LEU A 118 -2.36 0.20 11.81
N LEU A 119 -2.42 1.45 12.29
CA LEU A 119 -3.38 1.89 13.30
C LEU A 119 -4.82 1.75 12.81
N ALA A 120 -5.13 2.21 11.59
CA ALA A 120 -6.44 2.05 11.00
C ALA A 120 -6.83 0.58 10.83
N ILE A 121 -5.95 -0.24 10.27
CA ILE A 121 -6.16 -1.67 10.02
C ILE A 121 -6.38 -2.43 11.34
N THR A 122 -5.54 -2.22 12.34
CA THR A 122 -5.64 -2.93 13.63
C THR A 122 -6.88 -2.52 14.41
N ALA A 123 -7.28 -1.24 14.37
CA ALA A 123 -8.51 -0.75 15.01
C ALA A 123 -9.78 -1.38 14.40
N ASN A 124 -9.70 -1.87 13.16
CA ASN A 124 -10.81 -2.45 12.41
C ASN A 124 -10.64 -3.96 12.13
N GLY A 125 -9.97 -4.69 13.01
CA GLY A 125 -9.90 -6.14 12.94
C GLY A 125 -9.07 -6.70 11.78
N GLY A 126 -8.13 -5.92 11.27
CA GLY A 126 -7.23 -6.34 10.18
C GLY A 126 -7.69 -5.91 8.78
N VAL A 127 -8.70 -5.06 8.69
CA VAL A 127 -9.25 -4.53 7.45
C VAL A 127 -9.06 -3.02 7.40
N MET A 128 -8.66 -2.47 6.24
CA MET A 128 -8.59 -1.03 6.03
C MET A 128 -10.01 -0.49 5.79
N PRO A 129 -10.52 0.45 6.58
CA PRO A 129 -11.82 1.04 6.32
C PRO A 129 -11.77 1.92 5.07
N ALA A 130 -12.76 1.80 4.18
CA ALA A 130 -12.91 2.66 3.01
C ALA A 130 -14.23 3.44 3.10
N SER A 131 -14.21 4.73 2.76
CA SER A 131 -15.42 5.54 2.78
C SER A 131 -16.31 5.22 1.58
N ALA A 132 -17.66 5.23 1.82
CA ALA A 132 -18.63 4.96 0.75
C ALA A 132 -18.49 5.97 -0.41
N ASP A 133 -18.22 7.23 -0.08
CA ASP A 133 -18.05 8.30 -1.08
C ASP A 133 -16.79 8.08 -1.93
N ALA A 134 -15.68 7.65 -1.32
CA ALA A 134 -14.45 7.37 -2.05
C ALA A 134 -14.63 6.15 -2.97
N LEU A 135 -15.27 5.07 -2.48
CA LEU A 135 -15.59 3.90 -3.29
C LEU A 135 -16.48 4.25 -4.48
N ALA A 136 -17.56 5.03 -4.24
CA ALA A 136 -18.44 5.49 -5.30
C ALA A 136 -17.72 6.35 -6.34
N ALA A 137 -16.88 7.30 -5.91
CA ALA A 137 -16.09 8.16 -6.80
C ALA A 137 -15.09 7.36 -7.65
N ALA A 138 -14.50 6.31 -7.08
CA ALA A 138 -13.61 5.40 -7.78
C ALA A 138 -14.36 4.38 -8.67
N GLY A 139 -15.69 4.31 -8.60
CA GLY A 139 -16.49 3.31 -9.32
C GLY A 139 -16.25 1.88 -8.80
N LEU A 140 -15.82 1.74 -7.55
CA LEU A 140 -15.60 0.47 -6.89
C LEU A 140 -16.87 0.04 -6.13
N PRO A 141 -17.20 -1.27 -6.12
CA PRO A 141 -18.35 -1.74 -5.37
C PRO A 141 -18.16 -1.44 -3.88
N ALA A 142 -19.22 -0.99 -3.22
CA ALA A 142 -19.31 -1.03 -1.76
C ALA A 142 -19.18 -2.50 -1.34
N ALA A 143 -18.26 -2.82 -0.41
CA ALA A 143 -17.87 -4.18 -0.10
C ALA A 143 -19.05 -5.10 0.17
N GLU A 144 -19.10 -6.22 -0.55
CA GLU A 144 -19.88 -7.39 -0.19
C GLU A 144 -19.25 -8.05 1.05
N PRO A 145 -20.01 -8.79 1.90
CA PRO A 145 -19.44 -9.50 3.06
C PRO A 145 -18.41 -10.54 2.60
N GLY A 146 -17.15 -10.25 2.80
CA GLY A 146 -15.99 -11.07 2.44
C GLY A 146 -14.72 -10.39 2.88
N PHE A 147 -13.61 -11.14 2.97
CA PHE A 147 -12.34 -10.54 3.32
C PHE A 147 -11.80 -9.73 2.15
N GLU A 148 -11.82 -8.42 2.29
CA GLU A 148 -11.16 -7.46 1.40
C GLU A 148 -10.11 -6.68 2.19
N SER A 149 -9.01 -6.32 1.56
CA SER A 149 -7.97 -5.52 2.21
C SER A 149 -8.46 -4.12 2.57
N SER A 150 -9.48 -3.63 1.83
CA SER A 150 -10.18 -2.37 2.09
C SER A 150 -11.67 -2.61 1.92
N ALA A 151 -12.48 -2.25 2.92
CA ALA A 151 -13.91 -2.50 2.92
C ALA A 151 -14.70 -1.32 3.47
N GLY A 152 -15.91 -1.11 2.94
CA GLY A 152 -16.91 -0.25 3.53
C GLY A 152 -17.49 -0.89 4.79
N LEU A 153 -16.97 -0.50 5.95
CA LEU A 153 -17.46 -0.96 7.25
C LEU A 153 -18.65 -0.12 7.70
N ALA A 154 -19.62 -0.75 8.38
CA ALA A 154 -20.82 -0.05 8.88
C ALA A 154 -20.49 0.98 9.98
N ASP A 155 -19.53 0.69 10.84
CA ASP A 155 -19.07 1.57 11.93
C ASP A 155 -17.54 1.51 12.05
N PRO A 156 -16.81 2.16 11.15
CA PRO A 156 -15.36 2.08 11.12
C PRO A 156 -14.74 2.94 12.22
N ARG A 157 -13.82 2.34 13.00
CA ARG A 157 -12.98 3.09 13.92
C ARG A 157 -11.91 3.83 13.15
N LEU A 158 -11.59 5.05 13.57
CA LEU A 158 -10.58 5.89 12.93
C LEU A 158 -10.79 6.04 11.40
N ALA A 159 -12.06 6.19 10.98
CA ALA A 159 -12.45 6.26 9.57
C ALA A 159 -11.64 7.29 8.76
N PHE A 160 -11.23 8.39 9.39
CA PHE A 160 -10.43 9.45 8.77
C PHE A 160 -8.98 9.01 8.40
N LEU A 161 -8.49 7.90 8.96
CA LEU A 161 -7.20 7.28 8.59
C LEU A 161 -7.36 6.22 7.50
N GLY A 162 -8.60 5.87 7.16
CA GLY A 162 -8.89 4.89 6.13
C GLY A 162 -8.77 5.44 4.71
N ASP A 163 -9.24 4.68 3.75
CA ASP A 163 -9.28 5.03 2.33
C ASP A 163 -10.39 6.06 2.08
N VAL A 164 -10.07 7.33 2.32
CA VAL A 164 -10.99 8.47 2.21
C VAL A 164 -10.77 9.29 0.93
N PHE A 165 -9.70 9.05 0.21
CA PHE A 165 -9.41 9.68 -1.08
C PHE A 165 -9.72 8.71 -2.23
N ALA A 166 -10.07 9.27 -3.39
CA ALA A 166 -10.35 8.49 -4.60
C ALA A 166 -9.63 9.06 -5.82
N ILE A 167 -9.12 8.17 -6.67
CA ILE A 167 -8.86 8.46 -8.07
C ILE A 167 -10.15 8.12 -8.81
N PRO A 168 -10.81 9.11 -9.46
CA PRO A 168 -12.12 8.89 -10.09
C PRO A 168 -12.14 7.77 -11.12
N ALA A 169 -13.30 7.12 -11.27
CA ALA A 169 -13.51 6.05 -12.25
C ALA A 169 -13.20 6.44 -13.71
N SER A 170 -13.25 7.73 -14.04
CA SER A 170 -12.91 8.27 -15.37
C SER A 170 -11.41 8.37 -15.64
N TRP A 171 -10.57 8.16 -14.63
CA TRP A 171 -9.11 8.25 -14.76
C TRP A 171 -8.49 6.85 -14.84
N PRO A 172 -7.35 6.69 -15.54
CA PRO A 172 -6.59 5.46 -15.48
C PRO A 172 -6.12 5.21 -14.03
N LEU A 173 -6.09 3.93 -13.61
CA LEU A 173 -5.73 3.51 -12.25
C LEU A 173 -6.71 4.01 -11.17
N SER A 174 -8.02 4.08 -11.51
CA SER A 174 -9.09 4.33 -10.55
C SER A 174 -8.88 3.50 -9.28
N ASN A 175 -8.86 4.17 -8.11
CA ASN A 175 -8.53 3.54 -6.82
C ASN A 175 -8.96 4.42 -5.65
N VAL A 176 -8.99 3.83 -4.45
CA VAL A 176 -9.09 4.55 -3.18
C VAL A 176 -7.77 4.45 -2.41
N PHE A 177 -7.45 5.47 -1.62
CA PHE A 177 -6.21 5.52 -0.84
C PHE A 177 -6.38 6.36 0.43
N SER A 178 -5.50 6.12 1.38
CA SER A 178 -5.53 6.67 2.73
C SER A 178 -4.61 7.87 2.91
N VAL A 179 -4.75 8.55 4.06
CA VAL A 179 -3.78 9.54 4.54
C VAL A 179 -2.40 8.91 4.71
N GLY A 180 -2.34 7.66 5.17
CA GLY A 180 -1.08 6.92 5.30
C GLY A 180 -0.39 6.69 3.96
N ASP A 181 -1.16 6.37 2.90
CA ASP A 181 -0.60 6.20 1.55
C ASP A 181 -0.07 7.51 0.98
N VAL A 182 -0.74 8.64 1.26
CA VAL A 182 -0.22 9.98 0.92
C VAL A 182 1.12 10.23 1.60
N CYS A 183 1.24 9.91 2.90
CA CYS A 183 2.50 10.05 3.62
C CYS A 183 3.60 9.14 3.04
N ILE A 184 3.28 7.88 2.71
CA ILE A 184 4.22 6.95 2.09
C ILE A 184 4.68 7.49 0.74
N GLY A 185 3.74 7.86 -0.13
CA GLY A 185 4.03 8.39 -1.46
C GLY A 185 4.86 9.67 -1.42
N ALA A 186 4.48 10.63 -0.57
CA ALA A 186 5.23 11.86 -0.38
C ALA A 186 6.64 11.60 0.18
N GLY A 187 6.78 10.67 1.13
CA GLY A 187 8.07 10.27 1.67
C GLY A 187 8.99 9.68 0.62
N LEU A 188 8.47 8.76 -0.21
CA LEU A 188 9.22 8.14 -1.31
C LEU A 188 9.62 9.18 -2.37
N ALA A 189 8.69 10.02 -2.81
CA ALA A 189 8.95 11.06 -3.79
C ALA A 189 9.99 12.07 -3.29
N TRP A 190 9.81 12.59 -2.07
CA TRP A 190 10.76 13.52 -1.46
C TRP A 190 12.15 12.89 -1.27
N GLY A 191 12.18 11.66 -0.76
CA GLY A 191 13.43 10.91 -0.58
C GLY A 191 14.17 10.72 -1.89
N LEU A 192 13.46 10.32 -2.94
CA LEU A 192 14.00 10.13 -4.29
C LEU A 192 14.62 11.43 -4.83
N HIS A 193 13.90 12.53 -4.77
CA HIS A 193 14.39 13.83 -5.25
C HIS A 193 15.61 14.31 -4.45
N ARG A 194 15.62 14.08 -3.12
CA ARG A 194 16.77 14.47 -2.27
C ARG A 194 18.00 13.63 -2.53
N VAL A 195 17.86 12.31 -2.65
CA VAL A 195 18.97 11.40 -2.95
C VAL A 195 19.56 11.69 -4.32
N CYS A 196 18.70 11.91 -5.31
CA CYS A 196 19.10 12.19 -6.69
C CYS A 196 19.61 13.62 -6.91
N GLY A 197 19.55 14.51 -5.91
CA GLY A 197 20.04 15.88 -5.99
C GLY A 197 19.22 16.77 -6.93
N SER A 198 17.92 16.52 -7.06
CA SER A 198 16.98 17.34 -7.82
C SER A 198 16.89 18.77 -7.27
N ARG A 199 16.68 19.75 -8.14
CA ARG A 199 16.49 21.18 -7.77
C ARG A 199 15.17 21.47 -7.06
N LEU A 200 14.21 20.53 -7.09
CA LEU A 200 12.90 20.69 -6.45
C LEU A 200 12.97 20.64 -4.92
N VAL A 201 14.04 20.06 -4.36
CA VAL A 201 14.22 19.89 -2.91
C VAL A 201 15.67 20.23 -2.52
N PRO A 202 15.92 20.67 -1.26
CA PRO A 202 17.28 20.91 -0.78
C PRO A 202 18.12 19.63 -0.92
N ARG A 203 19.38 19.77 -1.34
CA ARG A 203 20.28 18.61 -1.51
C ARG A 203 20.49 17.89 -0.18
N TRP A 204 20.50 16.57 -0.25
CA TRP A 204 20.92 15.74 0.87
C TRP A 204 22.44 15.66 0.89
N THR A 205 23.05 16.25 1.90
CA THR A 205 24.45 16.04 2.23
C THR A 205 24.55 14.80 3.11
N GLY A 206 24.14 13.64 2.60
CA GLY A 206 24.25 12.37 3.30
C GLY A 206 25.68 12.15 3.72
N ASN A 207 25.95 11.39 4.75
CA ASN A 207 27.24 11.15 5.42
C ASN A 207 28.43 11.04 4.43
N ALA A 208 28.82 12.14 3.82
CA ALA A 208 30.11 12.33 3.18
C ALA A 208 31.24 12.45 4.23
N GLY A 209 31.00 12.01 5.46
CA GLY A 209 31.85 12.16 6.61
C GLY A 209 32.39 10.87 7.25
N ALA A 210 32.22 9.71 6.60
CA ALA A 210 32.98 8.53 6.98
C ALA A 210 34.03 8.26 5.90
N ALA A 211 35.06 9.09 5.85
CA ALA A 211 36.31 8.63 5.23
C ALA A 211 36.71 7.31 5.93
N PRO A 212 37.08 6.26 5.19
CA PRO A 212 37.61 5.04 5.83
C PRO A 212 38.79 5.44 6.71
N PRO A 213 38.97 4.82 7.89
CA PRO A 213 40.15 5.09 8.69
C PRO A 213 41.36 4.81 7.81
N SER A 214 42.20 5.83 7.61
CA SER A 214 43.50 5.69 6.96
C SER A 214 44.25 4.55 7.65
N GLN A 215 44.45 3.46 6.92
CA GLN A 215 45.34 2.40 7.36
C GLN A 215 46.74 3.00 7.33
N LEU A 216 47.25 3.35 8.51
CA LEU A 216 48.68 3.47 8.76
C LEU A 216 49.21 2.10 9.18
#